data_1273835db1592f50784379683436027b
#
_entry.id   1273835db1592f50784379683436027b
#
_cell.length_a   1.000
_cell.length_b   1.000
_cell.length_c   1.000
_cell.angle_alpha   90.00
_cell.angle_beta   90.00
_cell.angle_gamma   90.00
#
_symmetry.space_group_name_H-M   'P 1'
#
loop_
_entity.id
_entity.type
_entity.pdbx_description
1 polymer ?
#
loop_
_entity_poly.entity_id
_entity_poly.type
_entity_poly.pdbx_seq_one_letter_code
_entity_poly.pdbx_strand_id
1 'polypeptide(L)'
;DVCSSDLSHWQQLSCAIQDGVRCRISYRSMDDARPRERLVDPLRITANGDQTYLIAWDIAIDEQRTYRMDKIEGLTLTEDSVVPHTPGVASLHDSLARTQRSAKLLMPFDMAEHLDWAGITLIERSGADMATVTVHYGSERWLLSQVIAAGGAIRILDDPALSKRLCDMAKTLVCPL
;
A
#
# COMPACT_ATOMS: atom_id res chain seq x y z
N ASP A 1 7.86 -22.65 -2.18
CA ASP A 1 6.89 -22.54 -3.32
C ASP A 1 6.21 -21.17 -3.49
N VAL A 2 6.60 -20.16 -2.70
CA VAL A 2 6.07 -18.80 -2.84
C VAL A 2 6.55 -18.13 -4.14
N CYS A 3 7.75 -18.48 -4.61
CA CYS A 3 8.35 -17.87 -5.80
C CYS A 3 7.69 -18.34 -7.13
N SER A 4 7.03 -19.48 -7.15
CA SER A 4 6.39 -20.06 -8.37
C SER A 4 5.02 -19.47 -8.66
N SER A 5 4.25 -19.11 -7.61
CA SER A 5 2.92 -18.51 -7.76
C SER A 5 3.00 -17.05 -8.23
N ASP A 6 3.98 -16.28 -7.76
CA ASP A 6 4.15 -14.88 -8.15
C ASP A 6 4.54 -14.73 -9.63
N LEU A 7 5.41 -15.60 -10.14
CA LEU A 7 5.76 -15.62 -11.56
C LEU A 7 4.55 -16.01 -12.44
N SER A 8 3.72 -16.94 -11.96
CA SER A 8 2.49 -17.34 -12.63
C SER A 8 1.47 -16.19 -12.70
N HIS A 9 1.23 -15.51 -11.59
CA HIS A 9 0.33 -14.36 -11.55
C HIS A 9 0.84 -13.19 -12.40
N TRP A 10 2.16 -12.93 -12.38
CA TRP A 10 2.76 -11.89 -13.19
C TRP A 10 2.56 -12.11 -14.69
N GLN A 11 2.78 -13.34 -15.16
CA GLN A 11 2.59 -13.71 -16.56
C GLN A 11 1.11 -13.59 -16.99
N GLN A 12 0.20 -14.10 -16.17
CA GLN A 12 -1.24 -14.03 -16.45
C GLN A 12 -1.75 -12.58 -16.49
N LEU A 13 -1.30 -11.74 -15.52
CA LEU A 13 -1.66 -10.33 -15.51
C LEU A 13 -1.05 -9.56 -16.68
N SER A 14 0.17 -9.90 -17.08
CA SER A 14 0.80 -9.28 -18.26
C SER A 14 0.02 -9.60 -19.53
N CYS A 15 -0.42 -10.84 -19.73
CA CYS A 15 -1.30 -11.21 -20.83
C CYS A 15 -2.65 -10.47 -20.73
N ALA A 16 -3.26 -10.45 -19.55
CA ALA A 16 -4.53 -9.77 -19.34
C ALA A 16 -4.47 -8.28 -19.67
N ILE A 17 -3.36 -7.61 -19.35
CA ILE A 17 -3.12 -6.20 -19.70
C ILE A 17 -3.01 -6.04 -21.21
N GLN A 18 -2.25 -6.92 -21.89
CA GLN A 18 -2.07 -6.86 -23.34
C GLN A 18 -3.35 -7.15 -24.11
N ASP A 19 -4.12 -8.14 -23.65
CA ASP A 19 -5.35 -8.61 -24.31
C ASP A 19 -6.58 -7.79 -23.89
N GLY A 20 -6.43 -6.87 -22.92
CA GLY A 20 -7.53 -6.05 -22.39
C GLY A 20 -8.61 -6.91 -21.71
N VAL A 21 -8.21 -7.87 -20.89
CA VAL A 21 -9.11 -8.81 -20.20
C VAL A 21 -9.25 -8.43 -18.72
N ARG A 22 -10.49 -8.39 -18.24
CA ARG A 22 -10.82 -8.19 -16.83
C ARG A 22 -10.40 -9.38 -15.99
N CYS A 23 -9.96 -9.11 -14.77
CA CYS A 23 -9.48 -10.14 -13.85
C CYS A 23 -10.28 -10.14 -12.55
N ARG A 24 -10.39 -11.33 -11.96
CA ARG A 24 -10.82 -11.50 -10.57
C ARG A 24 -9.60 -11.88 -9.76
N ILE A 25 -9.29 -11.08 -8.74
CA ILE A 25 -8.18 -11.33 -7.82
C ILE A 25 -8.71 -11.63 -6.42
N SER A 26 -8.10 -12.60 -5.75
CA SER A 26 -8.26 -12.84 -4.32
C SER A 26 -7.14 -12.13 -3.59
N TYR A 27 -7.44 -11.01 -2.94
CA TYR A 27 -6.45 -10.11 -2.35
C TYR A 27 -6.59 -10.03 -0.84
N ARG A 28 -5.46 -10.18 -0.13
CA ARG A 28 -5.40 -10.03 1.31
C ARG A 28 -4.70 -8.73 1.69
N SER A 29 -5.46 -7.73 2.13
CA SER A 29 -4.90 -6.54 2.76
C SER A 29 -4.34 -6.88 4.15
N MET A 30 -3.46 -6.04 4.68
CA MET A 30 -2.96 -6.19 6.06
C MET A 30 -4.07 -6.04 7.11
N ASP A 31 -5.14 -5.33 6.77
CA ASP A 31 -6.27 -5.09 7.67
C ASP A 31 -7.34 -6.18 7.56
N ASP A 32 -7.22 -7.09 6.60
CA ASP A 32 -8.20 -8.14 6.35
C ASP A 32 -7.81 -9.47 7.01
N ALA A 33 -8.71 -10.04 7.79
CA ALA A 33 -8.53 -11.37 8.38
C ALA A 33 -8.54 -12.49 7.33
N ARG A 34 -9.23 -12.27 6.21
CA ARG A 34 -9.36 -13.21 5.08
C ARG A 34 -9.19 -12.48 3.76
N PRO A 35 -8.71 -13.16 2.71
CA PRO A 35 -8.66 -12.56 1.39
C PRO A 35 -10.06 -12.19 0.91
N ARG A 36 -10.15 -11.09 0.16
CA ARG A 36 -11.38 -10.61 -0.47
C ARG A 36 -11.27 -10.71 -1.97
N GLU A 37 -12.32 -11.14 -2.60
CA GLU A 37 -12.40 -11.09 -4.07
C GLU A 37 -12.61 -9.66 -4.56
N ARG A 38 -11.86 -9.30 -5.59
CA ARG A 38 -11.94 -8.03 -6.30
C ARG A 38 -12.04 -8.29 -7.79
N LEU A 39 -12.96 -7.60 -8.44
CA LEU A 39 -13.04 -7.57 -9.89
C LEU A 39 -12.32 -6.32 -10.37
N VAL A 40 -11.28 -6.50 -11.18
CA VAL A 40 -10.37 -5.42 -11.55
C VAL A 40 -10.06 -5.44 -13.04
N ASP A 41 -9.93 -4.26 -13.62
CA ASP A 41 -9.36 -4.07 -14.94
C ASP A 41 -7.87 -3.75 -14.78
N PRO A 42 -6.97 -4.68 -15.11
CA PRO A 42 -5.54 -4.50 -14.92
C PRO A 42 -5.01 -3.44 -15.89
N LEU A 43 -4.25 -2.47 -15.39
CA LEU A 43 -3.72 -1.38 -16.19
C LEU A 43 -2.23 -1.51 -16.45
N ARG A 44 -1.45 -1.79 -15.42
CA ARG A 44 0.01 -1.98 -15.51
C ARG A 44 0.58 -2.64 -14.27
N ILE A 45 1.74 -3.25 -14.44
CA ILE A 45 2.58 -3.75 -13.34
C ILE A 45 3.75 -2.79 -13.18
N THR A 46 4.11 -2.47 -11.95
CA THR A 46 5.25 -1.60 -11.62
C THR A 46 6.02 -2.18 -10.45
N ALA A 47 7.30 -1.87 -10.37
CA ALA A 47 8.16 -2.23 -9.25
C ALA A 47 8.56 -0.98 -8.48
N ASN A 48 8.70 -1.13 -7.15
CA ASN A 48 9.27 -0.12 -6.27
C ASN A 48 10.13 -0.84 -5.21
N GLY A 49 11.45 -0.68 -5.31
CA GLY A 49 12.40 -1.50 -4.57
C GLY A 49 12.19 -2.98 -4.86
N ASP A 50 12.15 -3.81 -3.85
CA ASP A 50 11.95 -5.26 -3.95
C ASP A 50 10.46 -5.68 -4.08
N GLN A 51 9.55 -4.71 -4.18
CA GLN A 51 8.12 -4.98 -4.23
C GLN A 51 7.56 -4.73 -5.63
N THR A 52 6.71 -5.64 -6.07
CA THR A 52 5.96 -5.51 -7.33
C THR A 52 4.49 -5.22 -7.05
N TYR A 53 3.91 -4.35 -7.83
CA TYR A 53 2.55 -3.85 -7.68
C TYR A 53 1.77 -3.96 -8.98
N LEU A 54 0.51 -4.38 -8.87
CA LEU A 54 -0.49 -4.25 -9.90
C LEU A 54 -1.24 -2.92 -9.70
N ILE A 55 -1.27 -2.08 -10.72
CA ILE A 55 -2.16 -0.93 -10.79
C ILE A 55 -3.35 -1.36 -11.64
N ALA A 56 -4.55 -1.28 -11.07
CA ALA A 56 -5.77 -1.71 -11.70
C ALA A 56 -6.96 -0.81 -11.32
N TRP A 57 -7.98 -0.82 -12.13
CA TRP A 57 -9.27 -0.20 -11.82
C TRP A 57 -10.13 -1.20 -11.05
N ASP A 58 -10.50 -0.89 -9.82
CA ASP A 58 -11.41 -1.71 -9.01
C ASP A 58 -12.85 -1.38 -9.38
N ILE A 59 -13.55 -2.35 -9.96
CA ILE A 59 -14.90 -2.16 -10.50
C ILE A 59 -15.92 -1.89 -9.40
N ALA A 60 -15.73 -2.46 -8.21
CA ALA A 60 -16.68 -2.33 -7.12
C ALA A 60 -16.75 -0.92 -6.52
N ILE A 61 -15.66 -0.18 -6.57
CA ILE A 61 -15.55 1.17 -6.01
C ILE A 61 -15.37 2.24 -7.08
N ASP A 62 -15.26 1.82 -8.36
CA ASP A 62 -15.06 2.69 -9.51
C ASP A 62 -13.83 3.62 -9.38
N GLU A 63 -12.72 3.08 -8.88
CA GLU A 63 -11.47 3.81 -8.65
C GLU A 63 -10.23 3.00 -9.03
N GLN A 64 -9.16 3.72 -9.40
CA GLN A 64 -7.85 3.11 -9.57
C GLN A 64 -7.26 2.73 -8.22
N ARG A 65 -6.78 1.48 -8.10
CA ARG A 65 -6.16 0.92 -6.92
C ARG A 65 -4.81 0.29 -7.22
N THR A 66 -3.99 0.20 -6.19
CA THR A 66 -2.69 -0.45 -6.22
C THR A 66 -2.71 -1.67 -5.33
N TYR A 67 -2.35 -2.81 -5.91
CA TYR A 67 -2.33 -4.11 -5.23
C TYR A 67 -0.90 -4.65 -5.21
N ARG A 68 -0.40 -5.04 -4.06
CA ARG A 68 0.89 -5.74 -3.96
C ARG A 68 0.75 -7.15 -4.55
N MET A 69 1.67 -7.53 -5.42
CA MET A 69 1.62 -8.82 -6.12
C MET A 69 1.73 -10.00 -5.15
N ASP A 70 2.59 -9.90 -4.13
CA ASP A 70 2.78 -10.94 -3.10
C ASP A 70 1.56 -11.16 -2.19
N LYS A 71 0.54 -10.30 -2.28
CA LYS A 71 -0.72 -10.40 -1.53
C LYS A 71 -1.91 -10.84 -2.38
N ILE A 72 -1.67 -11.13 -3.65
CA ILE A 72 -2.65 -11.74 -4.54
C ILE A 72 -2.55 -13.27 -4.34
N GLU A 73 -3.51 -13.84 -3.63
CA GLU A 73 -3.55 -15.28 -3.35
C GLU A 73 -4.18 -16.09 -4.46
N GLY A 74 -5.01 -15.46 -5.29
CA GLY A 74 -5.68 -16.08 -6.42
C GLY A 74 -5.92 -15.10 -7.55
N LEU A 75 -5.84 -15.59 -8.77
CA LEU A 75 -6.08 -14.84 -10.01
C LEU A 75 -6.88 -15.69 -10.98
N THR A 76 -7.94 -15.13 -11.53
CA THR A 76 -8.74 -15.74 -12.60
C THR A 76 -9.04 -14.70 -13.66
N LEU A 77 -8.75 -15.01 -14.91
CA LEU A 77 -9.16 -14.20 -16.05
C LEU A 77 -10.67 -14.40 -16.27
N THR A 78 -11.38 -13.30 -16.53
CA THR A 78 -12.81 -13.35 -16.87
C THR A 78 -12.99 -13.37 -18.40
N GLU A 79 -14.21 -13.55 -18.85
CA GLU A 79 -14.56 -13.41 -20.27
C GLU A 79 -14.86 -11.93 -20.65
N ASP A 80 -14.85 -11.02 -19.66
CA ASP A 80 -15.16 -9.62 -19.87
C ASP A 80 -13.93 -8.85 -20.35
N SER A 81 -14.14 -7.98 -21.33
CA SER A 81 -13.11 -7.04 -21.76
C SER A 81 -13.00 -5.85 -20.79
N VAL A 82 -11.80 -5.29 -20.69
CA VAL A 82 -11.52 -4.06 -19.97
C VAL A 82 -12.30 -2.92 -20.62
N VAL A 83 -13.00 -2.12 -19.81
CA VAL A 83 -13.66 -0.89 -20.25
C VAL A 83 -12.62 0.23 -20.27
N PRO A 84 -12.64 1.14 -21.26
CA PRO A 84 -11.78 2.32 -21.23
C PRO A 84 -12.06 3.15 -19.98
N HIS A 85 -11.11 3.14 -19.05
CA HIS A 85 -11.08 4.05 -17.91
C HIS A 85 -10.21 5.24 -18.30
N THR A 86 -10.52 6.44 -17.80
CA THR A 86 -9.62 7.58 -17.93
C THR A 86 -8.59 7.48 -16.77
N PRO A 87 -7.49 6.74 -16.93
CA PRO A 87 -6.49 6.66 -15.87
C PRO A 87 -5.80 8.01 -15.86
N GLY A 88 -5.89 8.70 -14.76
CA GLY A 88 -4.86 9.68 -14.48
C GLY A 88 -3.52 8.93 -14.56
N VAL A 89 -2.48 9.54 -15.12
CA VAL A 89 -1.11 9.00 -15.10
C VAL A 89 -0.62 9.03 -13.66
N ALA A 90 -1.22 8.18 -12.83
CA ALA A 90 -0.90 8.13 -11.42
C ALA A 90 0.31 7.23 -11.24
N SER A 91 1.39 7.80 -10.73
CA SER A 91 2.47 7.05 -10.15
C SER A 91 1.95 6.27 -8.93
N LEU A 92 2.73 5.32 -8.40
CA LEU A 92 2.40 4.68 -7.13
C LEU A 92 2.19 5.74 -6.02
N HIS A 93 3.00 6.81 -6.03
CA HIS A 93 2.87 7.97 -5.16
C HIS A 93 1.50 8.66 -5.30
N ASP A 94 1.05 8.89 -6.53
CA ASP A 94 -0.24 9.56 -6.77
C ASP A 94 -1.43 8.69 -6.36
N SER A 95 -1.32 7.35 -6.52
CA SER A 95 -2.35 6.42 -6.06
C SER A 95 -2.48 6.40 -4.55
N LEU A 96 -1.35 6.48 -3.82
CA LEU A 96 -1.34 6.56 -2.36
C LEU A 96 -1.77 7.94 -1.86
N ALA A 97 -1.41 9.02 -2.57
CA ALA A 97 -1.82 10.38 -2.24
C ALA A 97 -3.35 10.61 -2.40
N ARG A 98 -4.01 9.84 -3.26
CA ARG A 98 -5.48 9.84 -3.39
C ARG A 98 -6.19 9.09 -2.27
N THR A 99 -5.48 8.27 -1.51
CA THR A 99 -6.02 7.68 -0.29
C THR A 99 -6.23 8.82 0.69
N GLN A 100 -7.45 9.02 1.17
CA GLN A 100 -7.80 10.13 2.06
C GLN A 100 -7.13 10.06 3.45
N ARG A 101 -6.33 9.03 3.70
CA ARG A 101 -5.61 8.83 4.95
C ARG A 101 -4.20 9.34 4.83
N SER A 102 -3.87 10.34 5.63
CA SER A 102 -2.51 10.84 5.79
C SER A 102 -2.17 10.97 7.27
N ALA A 103 -0.91 10.89 7.59
CA ALA A 103 -0.40 11.15 8.93
C ALA A 103 0.85 12.02 8.85
N LYS A 104 1.01 12.89 9.84
CA LYS A 104 2.25 13.63 10.06
C LYS A 104 3.08 12.91 11.11
N LEU A 105 4.31 12.65 10.78
CA LEU A 105 5.26 11.95 11.62
C LEU A 105 6.45 12.85 11.91
N LEU A 106 6.88 12.89 13.17
CA LEU A 106 8.11 13.53 13.60
C LEU A 106 9.18 12.45 13.75
N MET A 107 10.35 12.66 13.16
CA MET A 107 11.47 11.72 13.22
C MET A 107 12.81 12.45 13.06
N PRO A 108 13.96 11.80 13.35
CA PRO A 108 15.27 12.32 13.02
C PRO A 108 15.40 12.63 11.52
N PHE A 109 16.07 13.74 11.19
CA PHE A 109 16.18 14.21 9.80
C PHE A 109 16.94 13.21 8.93
N ASP A 110 18.01 12.63 9.44
CA ASP A 110 18.82 11.60 8.77
C ASP A 110 17.98 10.34 8.44
N MET A 111 17.08 9.94 9.36
CA MET A 111 16.14 8.86 9.11
C MET A 111 15.16 9.22 7.99
N ALA A 112 14.62 10.45 8.00
CA ALA A 112 13.65 10.91 7.01
C ALA A 112 14.24 10.94 5.58
N GLU A 113 15.52 11.29 5.43
CA GLU A 113 16.21 11.30 4.12
C GLU A 113 16.42 9.90 3.53
N HIS A 114 16.49 8.88 4.37
CA HIS A 114 16.73 7.48 3.95
C HIS A 114 15.45 6.63 3.97
N LEU A 115 14.31 7.23 4.26
CA LEU A 115 13.04 6.52 4.37
C LEU A 115 12.49 6.18 2.98
N ASP A 116 12.46 4.91 2.64
CA ASP A 116 11.94 4.41 1.36
C ASP A 116 10.48 3.94 1.48
N TRP A 117 9.62 4.80 2.04
CA TRP A 117 8.20 4.51 2.12
C TRP A 117 7.46 5.10 0.92
N ALA A 118 6.77 4.26 0.18
CA ALA A 118 5.81 4.73 -0.81
C ALA A 118 4.70 5.54 -0.09
N GLY A 119 4.43 6.75 -0.55
CA GLY A 119 3.41 7.62 0.03
C GLY A 119 3.95 8.79 0.83
N ILE A 120 5.26 8.93 0.99
CA ILE A 120 5.85 10.17 1.47
C ILE A 120 5.61 11.27 0.44
N THR A 121 4.99 12.36 0.87
CA THR A 121 4.66 13.49 -0.02
C THR A 121 5.37 14.77 0.35
N LEU A 122 5.79 14.90 1.60
CA LEU A 122 6.43 16.10 2.10
C LEU A 122 7.38 15.75 3.23
N ILE A 123 8.60 16.30 3.17
CA ILE A 123 9.58 16.26 4.26
C ILE A 123 9.94 17.70 4.58
N GLU A 124 9.64 18.14 5.79
CA GLU A 124 9.94 19.48 6.28
C GLU A 124 10.90 19.40 7.45
N ARG A 125 11.96 20.20 7.45
CA ARG A 125 12.83 20.31 8.62
C ARG A 125 12.08 20.93 9.80
N SER A 126 12.19 20.29 10.96
CA SER A 126 11.60 20.72 12.22
C SER A 126 12.69 20.89 13.27
N GLY A 127 13.43 22.00 13.19
CA GLY A 127 14.61 22.23 14.01
C GLY A 127 15.92 21.72 13.39
N ALA A 128 16.96 21.55 14.21
CA ALA A 128 18.30 21.21 13.73
C ALA A 128 18.39 19.75 13.24
N ASP A 129 17.82 18.81 13.98
CA ASP A 129 18.04 17.37 13.81
C ASP A 129 16.75 16.57 13.55
N MET A 130 15.60 17.24 13.43
CA MET A 130 14.30 16.60 13.26
C MET A 130 13.65 17.00 11.95
N ALA A 131 12.79 16.11 11.45
CA ALA A 131 11.92 16.35 10.29
C ALA A 131 10.48 16.00 10.61
N THR A 132 9.56 16.75 10.02
CA THR A 132 8.15 16.37 9.92
C THR A 132 7.92 15.78 8.54
N VAL A 133 7.41 14.55 8.50
CA VAL A 133 7.13 13.81 7.27
C VAL A 133 5.63 13.61 7.13
N THR A 134 5.07 14.01 6.00
CA THR A 134 3.69 13.68 5.66
C THR A 134 3.67 12.41 4.82
N VAL A 135 2.98 11.39 5.31
CA VAL A 135 2.84 10.10 4.65
C VAL A 135 1.38 9.79 4.37
N HIS A 136 1.06 9.41 3.14
CA HIS A 136 -0.23 8.85 2.77
C HIS A 136 -0.16 7.32 2.87
N TYR A 137 -1.18 6.70 3.43
CA TYR A 137 -1.17 5.26 3.67
C TYR A 137 -2.52 4.60 3.36
N GLY A 138 -2.47 3.41 2.80
CA GLY A 138 -3.65 2.59 2.53
C GLY A 138 -4.03 1.68 3.69
N SER A 139 -3.04 1.27 4.50
CA SER A 139 -3.24 0.40 5.67
C SER A 139 -2.70 1.08 6.93
N GLU A 140 -3.60 1.31 7.88
CA GLU A 140 -3.26 1.84 9.19
C GLU A 140 -2.34 0.89 9.96
N ARG A 141 -2.64 -0.41 9.91
CA ARG A 141 -1.83 -1.44 10.55
C ARG A 141 -0.39 -1.43 10.02
N TRP A 142 -0.21 -1.25 8.72
CA TRP A 142 1.12 -1.11 8.14
C TRP A 142 1.85 0.11 8.73
N LEU A 143 1.22 1.30 8.74
CA LEU A 143 1.83 2.51 9.28
C LEU A 143 2.24 2.34 10.74
N LEU A 144 1.32 1.82 11.58
CA LEU A 144 1.60 1.59 13.00
C LEU A 144 2.73 0.59 13.21
N SER A 145 2.81 -0.48 12.40
CA SER A 145 3.91 -1.44 12.48
C SER A 145 5.27 -0.81 12.13
N GLN A 146 5.31 0.10 11.15
CA GLN A 146 6.52 0.83 10.80
C GLN A 146 6.97 1.77 11.94
N VAL A 147 6.02 2.50 12.55
CA VAL A 147 6.30 3.37 13.70
C VAL A 147 6.83 2.58 14.89
N ILE A 148 6.27 1.39 15.19
CA ILE A 148 6.75 0.51 16.25
C ILE A 148 8.15 -0.02 15.92
N ALA A 149 8.39 -0.45 14.68
CA ALA A 149 9.68 -0.97 14.23
C ALA A 149 10.82 0.07 14.35
N ALA A 150 10.48 1.36 14.30
CA ALA A 150 11.43 2.45 14.50
C ALA A 150 11.87 2.63 15.97
N GLY A 151 11.38 1.80 16.91
CA GLY A 151 11.86 1.77 18.28
C GLY A 151 11.67 3.07 19.07
N GLY A 152 10.66 3.88 18.73
CA GLY A 152 10.37 5.17 19.38
C GLY A 152 11.04 6.39 18.73
N ALA A 153 11.82 6.20 17.66
CA ALA A 153 12.40 7.30 16.89
C ALA A 153 11.35 8.10 16.12
N ILE A 154 10.22 7.48 15.78
CA ILE A 154 9.11 8.10 15.05
C ILE A 154 7.95 8.39 16.01
N ARG A 155 7.40 9.60 15.92
CA ARG A 155 6.21 10.04 16.69
C ARG A 155 5.11 10.46 15.72
N ILE A 156 3.87 10.09 16.02
CA ILE A 156 2.70 10.56 15.28
C ILE A 156 2.31 11.94 15.79
N LEU A 157 2.13 12.88 14.86
CA LEU A 157 1.62 14.22 15.13
C LEU A 157 0.16 14.30 14.66
N ASP A 158 -0.62 15.19 15.28
CA ASP A 158 -1.96 15.63 14.84
C ASP A 158 -3.07 14.55 14.76
N ASP A 159 -2.81 13.31 15.20
CA ASP A 159 -3.84 12.27 15.25
C ASP A 159 -3.85 11.53 16.60
N PRO A 160 -4.65 12.02 17.58
CA PRO A 160 -4.77 11.37 18.89
C PRO A 160 -5.37 9.96 18.80
N ALA A 161 -6.26 9.70 17.83
CA ALA A 161 -6.89 8.39 17.66
C ALA A 161 -5.87 7.37 17.14
N LEU A 162 -5.05 7.75 16.17
CA LEU A 162 -3.97 6.93 15.64
C LEU A 162 -2.90 6.68 16.72
N SER A 163 -2.56 7.69 17.51
CA SER A 163 -1.61 7.58 18.63
C SER A 163 -2.12 6.62 19.71
N LYS A 164 -3.42 6.66 20.02
CA LYS A 164 -4.03 5.72 20.96
C LYS A 164 -3.95 4.27 20.44
N ARG A 165 -4.27 4.04 19.16
CA ARG A 165 -4.15 2.71 18.55
C ARG A 165 -2.71 2.20 18.52
N LEU A 166 -1.73 3.09 18.30
CA LEU A 166 -0.32 2.75 18.42
C LEU A 166 0.03 2.24 19.81
N CYS A 167 -0.42 2.96 20.86
CA CYS A 167 -0.20 2.56 22.25
C CYS A 167 -0.86 1.21 22.57
N ASP A 168 -2.08 0.99 22.10
CA ASP A 168 -2.80 -0.27 22.34
C ASP A 168 -2.11 -1.44 21.61
N MET A 169 -1.64 -1.22 20.39
CA MET A 169 -0.86 -2.21 19.64
C MET A 169 0.49 -2.51 20.31
N ALA A 170 1.19 -1.50 20.81
CA ALA A 170 2.44 -1.67 21.54
C ALA A 170 2.24 -2.45 22.85
N LYS A 171 1.16 -2.22 23.57
CA LYS A 171 0.84 -2.96 24.81
C LYS A 171 0.64 -4.45 24.56
N THR A 172 0.04 -4.85 23.44
CA THR A 172 -0.15 -6.26 23.08
C THR A 172 1.17 -6.99 22.82
N LEU A 173 2.25 -6.25 22.51
CA LEU A 173 3.58 -6.81 22.32
C LEU A 173 4.35 -7.02 23.64
N VAL A 174 3.95 -6.32 24.70
CA VAL A 174 4.65 -6.30 25.99
C VAL A 174 3.96 -7.16 27.05
N CYS A 175 2.63 -7.35 26.96
CA CYS A 175 1.91 -8.23 27.87
C CYS A 175 1.97 -9.68 27.38
N PRO A 176 2.61 -10.61 28.11
CA PRO A 176 2.44 -12.04 27.86
C PRO A 176 0.98 -12.41 28.13
N LEU A 177 0.43 -13.25 27.26
CA LEU A 177 -0.88 -13.90 27.41
C LEU A 177 -0.97 -14.67 28.71
#